data_bca9656a7d1e6527f9080bb000a28d9d
#
_entry.id   bca9656a7d1e6527f9080bb000a28d9d
#
_cell.length_a   1.000
_cell.length_b   1.000
_cell.length_c   1.000
_cell.angle_alpha   90.00
_cell.angle_beta   90.00
_cell.angle_gamma   90.00
#
_symmetry.space_group_name_H-M   'P 1'
#
loop_
_entity.id
_entity.type
_entity.pdbx_description
1 polymer ?
#
loop_
_entity_poly.entity_id
_entity_poly.type
_entity_poly.pdbx_seq_one_letter_code
_entity_poly.pdbx_strand_id
1 'polypeptide(L)'
;MGLLDRLFRVARASLNDTLNGAEDPEKLLEQTTADMQENLLQLRQAVAVAIATQKRSERQYEQAHTQAREFYNRAQSALEKGNEILAREALNRRQSYLETAQTLEGQLKQQQVSVQQLKTNMRTLESKIAQARTQKDMYIARARSAKASQKLNEMMTQVNGGTFNQIEDKILSMEADAAAAAELNQLSQDPLEKKFSALESGQTSAANPVDTELAALKARLHLPES
;
A
#
# COMPACT_ATOMS: atom_id res chain seq x y z
N MET A 1 11.09 17.41 5.99
CA MET A 1 11.77 16.52 5.06
C MET A 1 11.84 15.15 5.72
N GLY A 2 10.96 14.24 5.31
CA GLY A 2 10.76 12.95 5.97
C GLY A 2 11.88 11.94 5.63
N LEU A 3 12.07 10.96 6.52
CA LEU A 3 12.96 9.81 6.32
C LEU A 3 12.72 9.12 4.96
N LEU A 4 11.48 9.10 4.50
CA LEU A 4 11.07 8.56 3.20
C LEU A 4 11.67 9.35 2.02
N ASP A 5 11.73 10.69 2.09
CA ASP A 5 12.37 11.51 1.05
C ASP A 5 13.88 11.27 0.93
N ARG A 6 14.53 10.99 2.06
CA ARG A 6 15.96 10.63 2.06
C ARG A 6 16.17 9.25 1.46
N LEU A 7 15.33 8.27 1.82
CA LEU A 7 15.40 6.91 1.27
C LEU A 7 15.17 6.91 -0.26
N PHE A 8 14.19 7.69 -0.74
CA PHE A 8 13.91 7.80 -2.18
C PHE A 8 14.97 8.58 -2.94
N ARG A 9 15.60 9.58 -2.31
CA ARG A 9 16.70 10.33 -2.94
C ARG A 9 17.94 9.45 -3.07
N VAL A 10 18.24 8.65 -2.05
CA VAL A 10 19.35 7.67 -2.09
C VAL A 10 19.06 6.57 -3.12
N ALA A 11 17.84 6.01 -3.16
CA ALA A 11 17.47 5.02 -4.16
C ALA A 11 17.53 5.58 -5.58
N ARG A 12 17.09 6.83 -5.80
CA ARG A 12 17.13 7.48 -7.13
C ARG A 12 18.55 7.87 -7.55
N ALA A 13 19.38 8.33 -6.62
CA ALA A 13 20.80 8.63 -6.88
C ALA A 13 21.60 7.34 -7.14
N SER A 14 21.39 6.30 -6.36
CA SER A 14 22.00 4.98 -6.58
C SER A 14 21.58 4.36 -7.90
N LEU A 15 20.30 4.47 -8.30
CA LEU A 15 19.83 3.94 -9.58
C LEU A 15 20.47 4.64 -10.79
N ASN A 16 20.73 5.95 -10.69
CA ASN A 16 21.30 6.68 -11.82
C ASN A 16 22.84 6.52 -11.94
N ASP A 17 23.55 6.41 -10.83
CA ASP A 17 25.01 6.22 -10.80
C ASP A 17 25.42 4.75 -10.96
N THR A 18 24.65 3.81 -10.42
CA THR A 18 24.95 2.37 -10.50
C THR A 18 24.47 1.72 -11.79
N LEU A 19 23.45 2.28 -12.47
CA LEU A 19 23.04 1.77 -13.80
C LEU A 19 24.13 1.96 -14.87
N ASN A 20 25.01 2.94 -14.70
CA ASN A 20 26.13 3.17 -15.61
C ASN A 20 27.39 2.33 -15.29
N GLY A 21 27.45 1.64 -14.14
CA GLY A 21 28.60 0.87 -13.69
C GLY A 21 28.29 -0.51 -13.09
N ALA A 22 27.04 -0.90 -12.98
CA ALA A 22 26.67 -2.20 -12.41
C ALA A 22 26.80 -3.32 -13.45
N GLU A 23 27.52 -4.37 -13.10
CA GLU A 23 27.65 -5.58 -13.91
C GLU A 23 26.31 -6.27 -14.21
N ASP A 24 25.25 -6.01 -13.38
CA ASP A 24 23.90 -6.57 -13.56
C ASP A 24 22.80 -5.63 -13.00
N PRO A 25 22.30 -4.68 -13.82
CA PRO A 25 21.27 -3.75 -13.39
C PRO A 25 19.93 -4.43 -13.07
N GLU A 26 19.65 -5.59 -13.65
CA GLU A 26 18.45 -6.38 -13.40
C GLU A 26 18.41 -6.84 -11.93
N LYS A 27 19.52 -7.41 -11.46
CA LYS A 27 19.66 -7.90 -10.08
C LYS A 27 19.54 -6.79 -9.04
N LEU A 28 20.11 -5.62 -9.34
CA LEU A 28 19.99 -4.45 -8.44
C LEU A 28 18.55 -3.96 -8.31
N LEU A 29 17.81 -3.90 -9.41
CA LEU A 29 16.40 -3.50 -9.42
C LEU A 29 15.52 -4.51 -8.70
N GLU A 30 15.80 -5.80 -8.84
CA GLU A 30 15.10 -6.85 -8.10
C GLU A 30 15.35 -6.74 -6.60
N GLN A 31 16.59 -6.57 -6.17
CA GLN A 31 16.94 -6.40 -4.77
C GLN A 31 16.27 -5.18 -4.18
N THR A 32 16.35 -4.03 -4.85
CA THR A 32 15.71 -2.80 -4.38
C THR A 32 14.19 -2.97 -4.20
N THR A 33 13.54 -3.67 -5.13
CA THR A 33 12.10 -3.93 -5.04
C THR A 33 11.78 -4.89 -3.89
N ALA A 34 12.63 -5.88 -3.62
CA ALA A 34 12.48 -6.80 -2.49
C ALA A 34 12.64 -6.04 -1.15
N ASP A 35 13.66 -5.19 -1.03
CA ASP A 35 13.89 -4.37 0.17
C ASP A 35 12.70 -3.43 0.45
N MET A 36 12.12 -2.84 -0.59
CA MET A 36 10.91 -2.02 -0.45
C MET A 36 9.71 -2.82 0.07
N GLN A 37 9.56 -4.09 -0.35
CA GLN A 37 8.49 -4.98 0.13
C GLN A 37 8.70 -5.37 1.60
N GLU A 38 9.94 -5.65 2.00
CA GLU A 38 10.26 -5.92 3.39
C GLU A 38 9.96 -4.71 4.27
N ASN A 39 10.37 -3.51 3.86
CA ASN A 39 10.05 -2.26 4.55
C ASN A 39 8.52 -2.05 4.69
N LEU A 40 7.74 -2.41 3.67
CA LEU A 40 6.28 -2.35 3.74
C LEU A 40 5.72 -3.32 4.78
N LEU A 41 6.27 -4.53 4.86
CA LEU A 41 5.87 -5.52 5.87
C LEU A 41 6.14 -4.99 7.29
N GLN A 42 7.32 -4.44 7.52
CA GLN A 42 7.68 -3.83 8.81
C GLN A 42 6.76 -2.65 9.16
N LEU A 43 6.43 -1.81 8.18
CA LEU A 43 5.51 -0.70 8.39
C LEU A 43 4.08 -1.19 8.71
N ARG A 44 3.61 -2.25 8.05
CA ARG A 44 2.31 -2.88 8.37
C ARG A 44 2.26 -3.40 9.81
N GLN A 45 3.34 -4.03 10.27
CA GLN A 45 3.46 -4.47 11.66
C GLN A 45 3.44 -3.29 12.64
N ALA A 46 4.17 -2.22 12.35
CA ALA A 46 4.17 -1.00 13.15
C ALA A 46 2.77 -0.35 13.23
N VAL A 47 2.04 -0.29 12.11
CA VAL A 47 0.64 0.18 12.07
C VAL A 47 -0.26 -0.69 12.94
N ALA A 48 -0.13 -2.02 12.85
CA ALA A 48 -0.92 -2.94 13.65
C ALA A 48 -0.67 -2.76 15.16
N VAL A 49 0.60 -2.62 15.57
CA VAL A 49 0.98 -2.35 16.97
C VAL A 49 0.44 -1.01 17.44
N ALA A 50 0.52 0.04 16.62
CA ALA A 50 -0.01 1.36 16.97
C ALA A 50 -1.54 1.33 17.16
N ILE A 51 -2.28 0.63 16.28
CA ILE A 51 -3.73 0.43 16.41
C ILE A 51 -4.05 -0.37 17.69
N ALA A 52 -3.31 -1.44 17.98
CA ALA A 52 -3.51 -2.24 19.19
C ALA A 52 -3.29 -1.41 20.46
N THR A 53 -2.25 -0.56 20.47
CA THR A 53 -1.97 0.37 21.58
C THR A 53 -3.08 1.39 21.75
N GLN A 54 -3.56 1.99 20.67
CA GLN A 54 -4.69 2.91 20.68
C GLN A 54 -5.94 2.24 21.27
N LYS A 55 -6.25 1.01 20.84
CA LYS A 55 -7.40 0.26 21.36
C LYS A 55 -7.27 -0.11 22.83
N ARG A 56 -6.04 -0.33 23.32
CA ARG A 56 -5.80 -0.53 24.75
C ARG A 56 -6.06 0.75 25.54
N SER A 57 -5.57 1.89 25.08
CA SER A 57 -5.80 3.19 25.71
C SER A 57 -7.29 3.54 25.71
N GLU A 58 -8.02 3.25 24.62
CA GLU A 58 -9.48 3.45 24.54
C GLU A 58 -10.23 2.66 25.61
N ARG A 59 -9.90 1.38 25.80
CA ARG A 59 -10.49 0.57 26.88
C ARG A 59 -10.17 1.12 28.27
N GLN A 60 -8.94 1.59 28.49
CA GLN A 60 -8.56 2.19 29.78
C GLN A 60 -9.35 3.48 30.04
N TYR A 61 -9.54 4.32 29.03
CA TYR A 61 -10.37 5.50 29.10
C TYR A 61 -11.83 5.15 29.47
N GLU A 62 -12.42 4.17 28.79
CA GLU A 62 -13.78 3.72 29.08
C GLU A 62 -13.90 3.14 30.50
N GLN A 63 -12.90 2.38 30.96
CA GLN A 63 -12.86 1.87 32.33
C GLN A 63 -12.79 2.99 33.35
N ALA A 64 -11.96 4.01 33.15
CA ALA A 64 -11.87 5.16 34.03
C ALA A 64 -13.21 5.91 34.09
N HIS A 65 -13.86 6.12 32.97
CA HIS A 65 -15.20 6.73 32.91
C HIS A 65 -16.25 5.89 33.65
N THR A 66 -16.24 4.58 33.49
CA THR A 66 -17.15 3.66 34.18
C THR A 66 -16.94 3.72 35.68
N GLN A 67 -15.68 3.69 36.15
CA GLN A 67 -15.36 3.81 37.56
C GLN A 67 -15.82 5.18 38.14
N ALA A 68 -15.58 6.25 37.39
CA ALA A 68 -16.05 7.57 37.81
C ALA A 68 -17.60 7.61 37.99
N ARG A 69 -18.34 6.95 37.09
CA ARG A 69 -19.81 6.84 37.20
C ARG A 69 -20.24 5.98 38.39
N GLU A 70 -19.57 4.87 38.63
CA GLU A 70 -19.83 4.01 39.77
C GLU A 70 -19.63 4.76 41.12
N PHE A 71 -18.51 5.49 41.23
CA PHE A 71 -18.25 6.30 42.44
C PHE A 71 -19.26 7.42 42.62
N TYR A 72 -19.78 8.01 41.53
CA TYR A 72 -20.88 8.95 41.60
C TYR A 72 -22.16 8.32 42.20
N ASN A 73 -22.54 7.14 41.72
CA ASN A 73 -23.68 6.40 42.21
C ASN A 73 -23.51 6.01 43.68
N ARG A 74 -22.29 5.62 44.11
CA ARG A 74 -21.99 5.33 45.52
C ARG A 74 -22.07 6.57 46.38
N ALA A 75 -21.63 7.73 45.88
CA ALA A 75 -21.77 9.00 46.61
C ALA A 75 -23.25 9.38 46.84
N GLN A 76 -24.07 9.19 45.77
CA GLN A 76 -25.49 9.41 45.87
C GLN A 76 -26.17 8.50 46.91
N SER A 77 -25.87 7.19 46.87
CA SER A 77 -26.38 6.23 47.85
C SER A 77 -25.92 6.52 49.30
N ALA A 78 -24.70 7.05 49.44
CA ALA A 78 -24.22 7.45 50.77
C ALA A 78 -24.96 8.67 51.31
N LEU A 79 -25.28 9.66 50.45
CA LEU A 79 -26.08 10.82 50.83
C LEU A 79 -27.53 10.45 51.18
N GLU A 80 -28.14 9.53 50.41
CA GLU A 80 -29.51 9.02 50.73
C GLU A 80 -29.58 8.36 52.11
N LYS A 81 -28.42 7.78 52.57
CA LYS A 81 -28.29 7.18 53.91
C LYS A 81 -27.79 8.16 54.99
N GLY A 82 -27.70 9.45 54.67
CA GLY A 82 -27.26 10.49 55.59
C GLY A 82 -25.74 10.47 55.90
N ASN A 83 -24.92 9.69 55.14
CA ASN A 83 -23.50 9.59 55.41
C ASN A 83 -22.69 10.51 54.47
N GLU A 84 -22.60 11.78 54.86
CA GLU A 84 -21.91 12.82 54.08
C GLU A 84 -20.39 12.57 53.97
N ILE A 85 -19.76 11.99 54.99
CA ILE A 85 -18.31 11.70 55.00
C ILE A 85 -17.99 10.69 53.89
N LEU A 86 -18.75 9.61 53.83
CA LEU A 86 -18.56 8.57 52.78
C LEU A 86 -18.89 9.09 51.38
N ALA A 87 -19.92 9.96 51.28
CA ALA A 87 -20.22 10.60 50.00
C ALA A 87 -19.05 11.46 49.47
N ARG A 88 -18.44 12.24 50.36
CA ARG A 88 -17.29 13.09 50.03
C ARG A 88 -16.08 12.25 49.60
N GLU A 89 -15.81 11.14 50.30
CA GLU A 89 -14.76 10.22 49.93
C GLU A 89 -15.00 9.60 48.53
N ALA A 90 -16.21 9.17 48.24
CA ALA A 90 -16.61 8.64 46.93
C ALA A 90 -16.45 9.69 45.82
N LEU A 91 -16.81 10.95 46.08
CA LEU A 91 -16.62 12.05 45.11
C LEU A 91 -15.15 12.37 44.87
N ASN A 92 -14.29 12.28 45.90
CA ASN A 92 -12.85 12.44 45.71
C ASN A 92 -12.28 11.35 44.81
N ARG A 93 -12.70 10.09 45.01
CA ARG A 93 -12.26 8.98 44.11
C ARG A 93 -12.79 9.18 42.69
N ARG A 94 -14.05 9.61 42.54
CA ARG A 94 -14.60 9.98 41.23
C ARG A 94 -13.75 11.01 40.53
N GLN A 95 -13.30 12.04 41.23
CA GLN A 95 -12.46 13.10 40.67
C GLN A 95 -11.15 12.54 40.14
N SER A 96 -10.44 11.66 40.90
CA SER A 96 -9.22 11.01 40.47
C SER A 96 -9.42 10.18 39.18
N TYR A 97 -10.57 9.48 39.06
CA TYR A 97 -10.86 8.73 37.82
C TYR A 97 -11.17 9.65 36.64
N LEU A 98 -11.81 10.80 36.85
CA LEU A 98 -12.03 11.79 35.81
C LEU A 98 -10.74 12.43 35.33
N GLU A 99 -9.79 12.72 36.21
CA GLU A 99 -8.46 13.21 35.84
C GLU A 99 -7.67 12.18 35.03
N THR A 100 -7.77 10.91 35.43
CA THR A 100 -7.20 9.78 34.67
C THR A 100 -7.82 9.70 33.29
N ALA A 101 -9.15 9.78 33.18
CA ALA A 101 -9.86 9.77 31.90
C ALA A 101 -9.46 10.95 31.01
N GLN A 102 -9.33 12.14 31.57
CA GLN A 102 -8.89 13.33 30.82
C GLN A 102 -7.47 13.18 30.26
N THR A 103 -6.56 12.62 31.06
CA THR A 103 -5.18 12.32 30.60
C THR A 103 -5.18 11.31 29.46
N LEU A 104 -5.94 10.23 29.60
CA LEU A 104 -6.07 9.19 28.57
C LEU A 104 -6.74 9.73 27.29
N GLU A 105 -7.71 10.63 27.40
CA GLU A 105 -8.33 11.32 26.25
C GLU A 105 -7.29 12.12 25.45
N GLY A 106 -6.42 12.86 26.13
CA GLY A 106 -5.32 13.58 25.48
C GLY A 106 -4.36 12.64 24.75
N GLN A 107 -4.01 11.51 25.37
CA GLN A 107 -3.16 10.50 24.74
C GLN A 107 -3.84 9.85 23.53
N LEU A 108 -5.13 9.55 23.62
CA LEU A 108 -5.92 8.98 22.52
C LEU A 108 -5.95 9.90 21.30
N LYS A 109 -6.14 11.21 21.49
CA LYS A 109 -6.10 12.19 20.39
C LYS A 109 -4.74 12.16 19.66
N GLN A 110 -3.64 12.11 20.40
CA GLN A 110 -2.30 12.02 19.83
C GLN A 110 -2.08 10.69 19.10
N GLN A 111 -2.49 9.57 19.69
CA GLN A 111 -2.40 8.25 19.09
C GLN A 111 -3.22 8.15 17.80
N GLN A 112 -4.44 8.75 17.76
CA GLN A 112 -5.27 8.80 16.56
C GLN A 112 -4.55 9.50 15.40
N VAL A 113 -3.95 10.66 15.65
CA VAL A 113 -3.19 11.40 14.63
C VAL A 113 -2.02 10.54 14.13
N SER A 114 -1.26 9.93 15.05
CA SER A 114 -0.12 9.09 14.70
C SER A 114 -0.53 7.86 13.86
N VAL A 115 -1.60 7.17 14.25
CA VAL A 115 -2.13 6.02 13.51
C VAL A 115 -2.58 6.44 12.11
N GLN A 116 -3.22 7.61 11.97
CA GLN A 116 -3.66 8.11 10.69
C GLN A 116 -2.47 8.46 9.76
N GLN A 117 -1.43 9.08 10.31
CA GLN A 117 -0.19 9.34 9.56
C GLN A 117 0.49 8.06 9.11
N LEU A 118 0.59 7.06 9.99
CA LEU A 118 1.16 5.75 9.65
C LEU A 118 0.39 5.06 8.53
N LYS A 119 -0.95 5.08 8.59
CA LYS A 119 -1.81 4.54 7.52
C LYS A 119 -1.60 5.26 6.18
N THR A 120 -1.48 6.58 6.20
CA THR A 120 -1.22 7.37 5.00
C THR A 120 0.16 7.04 4.42
N ASN A 121 1.18 6.97 5.27
CA ASN A 121 2.53 6.59 4.85
C ASN A 121 2.58 5.18 4.24
N MET A 122 1.85 4.24 4.83
CA MET A 122 1.72 2.88 4.32
C MET A 122 1.12 2.85 2.91
N ARG A 123 0.01 3.56 2.68
CA ARG A 123 -0.62 3.66 1.35
C ARG A 123 0.31 4.32 0.32
N THR A 124 1.02 5.37 0.73
CA THR A 124 2.00 6.03 -0.13
C THR A 124 3.14 5.08 -0.51
N LEU A 125 3.63 4.28 0.45
CA LEU A 125 4.67 3.29 0.18
C LEU A 125 4.16 2.17 -0.74
N GLU A 126 2.93 1.68 -0.54
CA GLU A 126 2.29 0.70 -1.42
C GLU A 126 2.20 1.20 -2.87
N SER A 127 1.74 2.43 -3.07
CA SER A 127 1.68 3.07 -4.39
C SER A 127 3.08 3.19 -5.02
N LYS A 128 4.07 3.59 -4.24
CA LYS A 128 5.45 3.71 -4.74
C LYS A 128 6.08 2.36 -5.11
N ILE A 129 5.78 1.31 -4.36
CA ILE A 129 6.21 -0.06 -4.70
C ILE A 129 5.60 -0.51 -6.02
N ALA A 130 4.30 -0.25 -6.24
CA ALA A 130 3.64 -0.55 -7.50
C ALA A 130 4.32 0.19 -8.67
N GLN A 131 4.59 1.49 -8.53
CA GLN A 131 5.31 2.27 -9.53
C GLN A 131 6.74 1.74 -9.76
N ALA A 132 7.47 1.40 -8.70
CA ALA A 132 8.82 0.86 -8.80
C ALA A 132 8.84 -0.49 -9.55
N ARG A 133 7.85 -1.35 -9.32
CA ARG A 133 7.70 -2.61 -10.06
C ARG A 133 7.51 -2.38 -11.55
N THR A 134 6.56 -1.51 -11.92
CA THR A 134 6.32 -1.16 -13.32
C THR A 134 7.57 -0.59 -13.99
N GLN A 135 8.29 0.31 -13.29
CA GLN A 135 9.54 0.85 -13.81
C GLN A 135 10.61 -0.22 -13.96
N LYS A 136 10.76 -1.11 -12.96
CA LYS A 136 11.69 -2.25 -13.02
C LYS A 136 11.43 -3.09 -14.27
N ASP A 137 10.19 -3.52 -14.48
CA ASP A 137 9.82 -4.38 -15.60
C ASP A 137 10.09 -3.69 -16.96
N MET A 138 9.82 -2.39 -17.04
CA MET A 138 10.15 -1.60 -18.23
C MET A 138 11.67 -1.49 -18.47
N TYR A 139 12.48 -1.29 -17.42
CA TYR A 139 13.94 -1.24 -17.56
C TYR A 139 14.53 -2.58 -17.95
N ILE A 140 14.04 -3.67 -17.36
CA ILE A 140 14.45 -5.04 -17.71
C ILE A 140 14.14 -5.32 -19.20
N ALA A 141 12.92 -4.99 -19.65
CA ALA A 141 12.54 -5.17 -21.05
C ALA A 141 13.45 -4.37 -22.00
N ARG A 142 13.75 -3.11 -21.67
CA ARG A 142 14.68 -2.28 -22.45
C ARG A 142 16.11 -2.83 -22.46
N ALA A 143 16.61 -3.29 -21.32
CA ALA A 143 17.95 -3.87 -21.22
C ALA A 143 18.07 -5.15 -22.05
N ARG A 144 17.05 -6.02 -22.01
CA ARG A 144 16.99 -7.24 -22.82
C ARG A 144 16.91 -6.92 -24.32
N SER A 145 16.12 -5.93 -24.73
CA SER A 145 16.04 -5.48 -26.12
C SER A 145 17.36 -4.89 -26.61
N ALA A 146 18.03 -4.06 -25.81
CA ALA A 146 19.34 -3.51 -26.15
C ALA A 146 20.40 -4.62 -26.29
N LYS A 147 20.39 -5.60 -25.39
CA LYS A 147 21.31 -6.76 -25.44
C LYS A 147 21.06 -7.66 -26.65
N ALA A 148 19.80 -7.82 -27.06
CA ALA A 148 19.41 -8.52 -28.28
C ALA A 148 19.89 -7.78 -29.53
N SER A 149 19.71 -6.45 -29.59
CA SER A 149 20.20 -5.61 -30.70
C SER A 149 21.71 -5.60 -30.79
N GLN A 150 22.42 -5.62 -29.67
CA GLN A 150 23.87 -5.71 -29.62
C GLN A 150 24.37 -7.05 -30.16
N LYS A 151 23.75 -8.18 -29.75
CA LYS A 151 24.05 -9.51 -30.28
C LYS A 151 23.78 -9.63 -31.79
N LEU A 152 22.71 -9.02 -32.28
CA LEU A 152 22.42 -8.94 -33.71
C LEU A 152 23.53 -8.18 -34.47
N ASN A 153 23.95 -7.03 -33.96
CA ASN A 153 25.06 -6.28 -34.58
C ASN A 153 26.39 -7.03 -34.56
N GLU A 154 26.71 -7.73 -33.46
CA GLU A 154 27.91 -8.59 -33.38
C GLU A 154 27.85 -9.75 -34.38
N MET A 155 26.68 -10.37 -34.52
CA MET A 155 26.51 -11.44 -35.55
C MET A 155 26.57 -10.91 -36.97
N MET A 156 26.02 -9.73 -37.25
CA MET A 156 26.11 -9.08 -38.57
C MET A 156 27.57 -8.69 -38.93
N THR A 157 28.36 -8.29 -37.95
CA THR A 157 29.82 -8.01 -38.19
C THR A 157 30.65 -9.25 -38.37
N GLN A 158 30.26 -10.40 -37.81
CA GLN A 158 30.94 -11.69 -38.02
C GLN A 158 30.56 -12.38 -39.34
N VAL A 159 29.47 -11.96 -39.98
CA VAL A 159 28.90 -12.62 -41.20
C VAL A 159 29.48 -12.10 -42.52
N ASN A 160 30.53 -11.34 -42.51
CA ASN A 160 31.23 -11.03 -43.78
C ASN A 160 31.84 -12.25 -44.50
N GLY A 161 31.45 -13.49 -44.17
CA GLY A 161 31.89 -14.75 -44.77
C GLY A 161 30.88 -15.90 -44.58
N GLY A 162 29.78 -15.85 -45.34
CA GLY A 162 29.02 -17.04 -45.75
C GLY A 162 28.32 -17.87 -44.65
N THR A 163 27.08 -17.56 -44.35
CA THR A 163 25.99 -18.50 -43.94
C THR A 163 24.69 -17.75 -43.69
N PHE A 164 24.09 -17.25 -44.76
CA PHE A 164 22.83 -16.48 -44.70
C PHE A 164 21.65 -17.28 -44.10
N ASN A 165 21.58 -18.58 -44.39
CA ASN A 165 20.49 -19.44 -43.92
C ASN A 165 20.45 -19.73 -42.41
N GLN A 166 21.65 -19.79 -41.75
CA GLN A 166 21.69 -20.01 -40.28
C GLN A 166 21.35 -18.75 -39.48
N ILE A 167 21.40 -17.59 -40.09
CA ILE A 167 21.06 -16.31 -39.47
C ILE A 167 19.55 -16.10 -39.53
N GLU A 168 18.95 -16.47 -40.66
CA GLU A 168 17.48 -16.36 -40.84
C GLU A 168 16.73 -17.25 -39.83
N ASP A 169 17.17 -18.47 -39.58
CA ASP A 169 16.59 -19.36 -38.57
C ASP A 169 16.79 -18.81 -37.15
N LYS A 170 17.89 -18.14 -36.87
CA LYS A 170 18.20 -17.59 -35.56
C LYS A 170 17.48 -16.28 -35.30
N ILE A 171 17.24 -15.46 -36.30
CA ILE A 171 16.40 -14.26 -36.26
C ILE A 171 14.95 -14.67 -35.99
N LEU A 172 14.43 -15.68 -36.71
CA LEU A 172 13.08 -16.22 -36.47
C LEU A 172 12.89 -16.76 -35.05
N SER A 173 13.91 -17.44 -34.49
CA SER A 173 13.81 -17.91 -33.08
C SER A 173 13.82 -16.78 -32.09
N MET A 174 14.62 -15.72 -32.28
CA MET A 174 14.68 -14.55 -31.40
C MET A 174 13.42 -13.68 -31.53
N GLU A 175 12.80 -13.61 -32.69
CA GLU A 175 11.53 -12.93 -32.93
C GLU A 175 10.36 -13.68 -32.27
N ALA A 176 10.40 -15.02 -32.27
CA ALA A 176 9.47 -15.87 -31.56
C ALA A 176 9.60 -15.73 -30.02
N ASP A 177 10.84 -15.65 -29.50
CA ASP A 177 11.10 -15.42 -28.08
C ASP A 177 10.68 -14.02 -27.64
N ALA A 178 10.89 -13.00 -28.48
CA ALA A 178 10.43 -11.63 -28.22
C ALA A 178 8.89 -11.53 -28.27
N ALA A 179 8.23 -12.22 -29.21
CA ALA A 179 6.77 -12.29 -29.31
C ALA A 179 6.18 -13.05 -28.12
N ALA A 180 6.77 -14.16 -27.69
CA ALA A 180 6.36 -14.89 -26.50
C ALA A 180 6.51 -14.06 -25.22
N ALA A 181 7.59 -13.28 -25.09
CA ALA A 181 7.78 -12.36 -23.97
C ALA A 181 6.76 -11.20 -23.97
N ALA A 182 6.39 -10.71 -25.17
CA ALA A 182 5.35 -9.69 -25.32
C ALA A 182 3.94 -10.25 -24.98
N GLU A 183 3.66 -11.49 -25.35
CA GLU A 183 2.41 -12.19 -25.07
C GLU A 183 2.26 -12.53 -23.57
N LEU A 184 3.36 -12.94 -22.91
CA LEU A 184 3.41 -13.11 -21.45
C LEU A 184 3.18 -11.78 -20.71
N ASN A 185 3.69 -10.67 -21.22
CA ASN A 185 3.43 -9.35 -20.67
C ASN A 185 1.96 -8.89 -20.86
N GLN A 186 1.32 -9.31 -21.96
CA GLN A 186 -0.12 -9.06 -22.17
C GLN A 186 -1.00 -9.94 -21.27
N LEU A 187 -0.58 -11.16 -20.96
CA LEU A 187 -1.28 -12.06 -20.04
C LEU A 187 -1.11 -11.66 -18.56
N SER A 188 -0.03 -10.99 -18.21
CA SER A 188 0.21 -10.46 -16.85
C SER A 188 -0.45 -9.10 -16.57
N GLN A 189 -1.00 -8.44 -17.60
CA GLN A 189 -1.84 -7.26 -17.40
C GLN A 189 -3.19 -7.68 -16.85
N ASP A 190 -3.46 -7.26 -15.62
CA ASP A 190 -4.72 -7.49 -14.91
C ASP A 190 -5.91 -7.14 -15.83
N PRO A 191 -6.86 -8.07 -16.05
CA PRO A 191 -8.04 -7.82 -16.89
C PRO A 191 -8.88 -6.63 -16.40
N LEU A 192 -8.68 -6.18 -15.16
CA LEU A 192 -9.26 -4.96 -14.60
C LEU A 192 -8.67 -3.69 -15.21
N GLU A 193 -7.36 -3.62 -15.41
CA GLU A 193 -6.68 -2.45 -16.02
C GLU A 193 -7.13 -2.21 -17.46
N LYS A 194 -7.33 -3.28 -18.25
CA LYS A 194 -7.92 -3.19 -19.60
C LYS A 194 -9.36 -2.68 -19.58
N LYS A 195 -10.13 -3.01 -18.55
CA LYS A 195 -11.50 -2.51 -18.40
C LYS A 195 -11.53 -1.04 -18.00
N PHE A 196 -10.60 -0.59 -17.19
CA PHE A 196 -10.49 0.83 -16.83
C PHE A 196 -10.00 1.69 -17.99
N SER A 197 -9.04 1.24 -18.78
CA SER A 197 -8.58 1.98 -19.98
C SER A 197 -9.63 2.01 -21.09
N ALA A 198 -10.48 0.98 -21.21
CA ALA A 198 -11.62 0.96 -22.13
C ALA A 198 -12.74 1.92 -21.67
N LEU A 199 -12.92 2.12 -20.37
CA LEU A 199 -13.84 3.10 -19.80
C LEU A 199 -13.37 4.54 -20.04
N GLU A 200 -12.08 4.82 -19.93
CA GLU A 200 -11.49 6.14 -20.22
C GLU A 200 -11.50 6.48 -21.71
N SER A 201 -11.43 5.49 -22.60
CA SER A 201 -11.48 5.70 -24.05
C SER A 201 -12.89 5.84 -24.63
N GLY A 202 -13.96 5.80 -23.81
CA GLY A 202 -15.34 6.10 -24.23
C GLY A 202 -15.97 5.06 -25.16
N GLN A 203 -15.40 3.86 -25.28
CA GLN A 203 -16.01 2.76 -26.03
C GLN A 203 -16.98 2.00 -25.10
N THR A 204 -18.24 2.41 -25.11
CA THR A 204 -19.35 1.66 -24.49
C THR A 204 -19.56 0.36 -25.27
N SER A 205 -19.00 -0.71 -24.75
CA SER A 205 -19.34 -2.07 -25.17
C SER A 205 -20.65 -2.52 -24.52
N ALA A 206 -21.42 -3.28 -25.30
CA ALA A 206 -22.75 -3.81 -25.04
C ALA A 206 -23.06 -4.18 -23.57
N ALA A 207 -24.31 -3.94 -23.18
CA ALA A 207 -24.92 -4.17 -21.90
C ALA A 207 -24.38 -5.41 -21.14
N ASN A 208 -23.67 -5.16 -20.06
CA ASN A 208 -23.14 -6.19 -19.17
C ASN A 208 -24.33 -6.73 -18.33
N PRO A 209 -24.53 -8.05 -18.21
CA PRO A 209 -25.60 -8.61 -17.38
C PRO A 209 -25.59 -8.12 -15.92
N VAL A 210 -24.42 -7.69 -15.43
CA VAL A 210 -24.26 -7.08 -14.10
C VAL A 210 -24.93 -5.71 -13.98
N ASP A 211 -24.96 -4.91 -15.07
CA ASP A 211 -25.59 -3.58 -15.06
C ASP A 211 -27.12 -3.70 -15.04
N THR A 212 -27.66 -4.73 -15.68
CA THR A 212 -29.10 -5.05 -15.61
C THR A 212 -29.50 -5.53 -14.21
N GLU A 213 -28.65 -6.30 -13.56
CA GLU A 213 -28.88 -6.78 -12.20
C GLU A 213 -28.73 -5.65 -11.16
N LEU A 214 -27.78 -4.74 -11.38
CA LEU A 214 -27.58 -3.54 -10.55
C LEU A 214 -28.77 -2.57 -10.68
N ALA A 215 -29.30 -2.37 -11.90
CA ALA A 215 -30.48 -1.55 -12.13
C ALA A 215 -31.74 -2.15 -11.47
N ALA A 216 -31.90 -3.49 -11.57
CA ALA A 216 -32.98 -4.20 -10.88
C ALA A 216 -32.87 -4.11 -9.36
N LEU A 217 -31.66 -4.13 -8.81
CA LEU A 217 -31.39 -4.01 -7.37
C LEU A 217 -31.66 -2.58 -6.85
N LYS A 218 -31.26 -1.57 -7.64
CA LYS A 218 -31.55 -0.14 -7.35
C LYS A 218 -33.06 0.13 -7.36
N ALA A 219 -33.78 -0.43 -8.34
CA ALA A 219 -35.24 -0.31 -8.42
C ALA A 219 -35.95 -0.96 -7.22
N ARG A 220 -35.45 -2.11 -6.73
CA ARG A 220 -35.98 -2.76 -5.52
C ARG A 220 -35.71 -1.98 -4.22
N LEU A 221 -34.64 -1.23 -4.15
CA LEU A 221 -34.22 -0.48 -2.95
C LEU A 221 -34.68 0.99 -2.97
N HIS A 222 -35.44 1.42 -3.99
CA HIS A 222 -35.93 2.81 -4.15
C HIS A 222 -34.77 3.85 -4.11
N LEU A 223 -33.59 3.51 -4.60
CA LEU A 223 -32.46 4.43 -4.67
C LEU A 223 -32.51 5.21 -5.99
N PRO A 224 -32.29 6.55 -5.98
CA PRO A 224 -32.34 7.36 -7.19
C PRO A 224 -31.24 6.97 -8.17
N GLU A 225 -31.57 6.97 -9.46
CA GLU A 225 -30.59 6.85 -10.54
C GLU A 225 -29.70 8.10 -10.53
N SER A 226 -28.38 7.90 -10.43
CA SER A 226 -27.35 8.93 -10.55
C SER A 226 -26.70 8.90 -11.92
#